data_ff54b9df6ac96f64264ff42495c3a850
#
_entry.id   ff54b9df6ac96f64264ff42495c3a850
#
_cell.length_a   1.000
_cell.length_b   1.000
_cell.length_c   1.000
_cell.angle_alpha   90.00
_cell.angle_beta   90.00
_cell.angle_gamma   90.00
#
_symmetry.space_group_name_H-M   'P 1'
#
loop_
_entity.id
_entity.type
_entity.pdbx_description
1 polymer ?
#
loop_
_entity_poly.entity_id
_entity_poly.type
_entity_poly.pdbx_seq_one_letter_code
_entity_poly.pdbx_strand_id
1 'polypeptide(L)'
;MYMDFHTHGKLAKRLPFSTVYTDWLFGEAKGAGLDALCLTEHFNTLGFDQVYGYLLDKYHRDGDTLLTDQGLRIFAGMETDIAEGGHILCMGVPEEILELNKRLEPHKEKDTFLPFEKLRDLFDEYHVIVGAGHPFREGGHIPQLPLEQLRRLDFLDLNGKDIAADRAATEKKTGELGKLLDIPVVAGSDTHQAVQYGCIRTDFTKETNRVADLYEEMKAGRYSIKISDY
;
A
#
# COMPACT_ATOMS: atom_id res chain seq x y z
N MET A 1 1.01 17.29 -1.60
CA MET A 1 0.05 16.21 -1.32
C MET A 1 0.62 15.31 -0.24
N TYR A 2 -0.08 15.18 0.89
CA TYR A 2 0.32 14.34 2.02
C TYR A 2 -0.33 12.97 1.89
N MET A 3 0.47 11.93 1.72
CA MET A 3 -0.01 10.60 1.35
C MET A 3 0.53 9.49 2.26
N ASP A 4 -0.35 8.56 2.62
CA ASP A 4 -0.03 7.30 3.28
C ASP A 4 -0.12 6.15 2.26
N PHE A 5 0.98 5.41 2.06
CA PHE A 5 1.08 4.37 1.01
C PHE A 5 0.59 2.99 1.45
N HIS A 6 0.30 2.80 2.73
CA HIS A 6 -0.07 1.49 3.24
C HIS A 6 -1.17 1.61 4.29
N THR A 7 -2.43 1.43 3.88
CA THR A 7 -3.59 1.57 4.75
C THR A 7 -4.63 0.47 4.50
N HIS A 8 -5.47 0.23 5.50
CA HIS A 8 -6.56 -0.75 5.42
C HIS A 8 -7.90 -0.08 5.74
N GLY A 9 -8.95 -0.50 5.03
CA GLY A 9 -10.32 -0.02 5.25
C GLY A 9 -11.08 -0.86 6.27
N LYS A 10 -10.50 -1.96 6.74
CA LYS A 10 -11.09 -2.90 7.70
C LYS A 10 -10.24 -3.03 8.95
N LEU A 11 -10.89 -3.29 10.08
CA LEU A 11 -10.19 -3.53 11.35
C LEU A 11 -9.37 -4.83 11.33
N ALA A 12 -9.85 -5.87 10.64
CA ALA A 12 -9.15 -7.15 10.51
C ALA A 12 -9.66 -7.96 9.31
N LYS A 13 -8.78 -8.81 8.74
CA LYS A 13 -9.03 -9.65 7.54
C LYS A 13 -10.32 -10.46 7.61
N ARG A 14 -10.63 -11.06 8.77
CA ARG A 14 -11.74 -12.01 8.93
C ARG A 14 -13.04 -11.39 9.41
N LEU A 15 -13.04 -10.10 9.73
CA LEU A 15 -14.28 -9.40 10.09
C LEU A 15 -15.09 -9.09 8.83
N PRO A 16 -16.43 -9.07 8.91
CA PRO A 16 -17.27 -8.56 7.84
C PRO A 16 -16.89 -7.13 7.46
N PHE A 17 -17.11 -6.76 6.21
CA PHE A 17 -16.97 -5.37 5.76
C PHE A 17 -18.01 -4.48 6.45
N SER A 18 -17.61 -3.28 6.83
CA SER A 18 -18.49 -2.28 7.45
C SER A 18 -18.28 -0.93 6.76
N THR A 19 -19.28 -0.49 6.02
CA THR A 19 -19.29 0.83 5.36
C THR A 19 -19.10 1.96 6.37
N VAL A 20 -19.79 1.87 7.53
CA VAL A 20 -19.69 2.87 8.61
C VAL A 20 -18.28 2.97 9.16
N TYR A 21 -17.61 1.84 9.36
CA TYR A 21 -16.23 1.84 9.86
C TYR A 21 -15.26 2.41 8.83
N THR A 22 -15.38 2.01 7.57
CA THR A 22 -14.50 2.47 6.50
C THR A 22 -14.67 3.98 6.25
N ASP A 23 -15.90 4.48 6.24
CA ASP A 23 -16.17 5.91 6.09
C ASP A 23 -15.62 6.73 7.24
N TRP A 24 -15.78 6.22 8.47
CA TRP A 24 -15.20 6.84 9.64
C TRP A 24 -13.67 6.88 9.55
N LEU A 25 -13.02 5.77 9.16
CA LEU A 25 -11.56 5.73 8.96
C LEU A 25 -11.10 6.78 7.94
N PHE A 26 -11.78 6.93 6.81
CA PHE A 26 -11.42 7.92 5.80
C PHE A 26 -11.64 9.36 6.30
N GLY A 27 -12.67 9.58 7.11
CA GLY A 27 -12.86 10.85 7.81
C GLY A 27 -11.71 11.18 8.75
N GLU A 28 -11.27 10.20 9.54
CA GLU A 28 -10.13 10.33 10.47
C GLU A 28 -8.79 10.54 9.70
N ALA A 29 -8.59 9.84 8.57
CA ALA A 29 -7.43 10.08 7.71
C ALA A 29 -7.37 11.53 7.22
N LYS A 30 -8.51 12.07 6.77
CA LYS A 30 -8.60 13.48 6.38
C LYS A 30 -8.41 14.41 7.56
N GLY A 31 -8.96 14.10 8.72
CA GLY A 31 -8.77 14.83 9.98
C GLY A 31 -7.31 14.85 10.45
N ALA A 32 -6.55 13.77 10.20
CA ALA A 32 -5.11 13.69 10.45
C ALA A 32 -4.26 14.50 9.44
N GLY A 33 -4.89 15.18 8.47
CA GLY A 33 -4.25 16.04 7.49
C GLY A 33 -3.74 15.33 6.24
N LEU A 34 -4.19 14.09 5.98
CA LEU A 34 -3.86 13.41 4.73
C LEU A 34 -4.71 13.98 3.57
N ASP A 35 -4.07 14.16 2.43
CA ASP A 35 -4.72 14.51 1.16
C ASP A 35 -5.05 13.24 0.36
N ALA A 36 -4.22 12.21 0.53
CA ALA A 36 -4.37 10.94 -0.17
C ALA A 36 -3.96 9.75 0.71
N LEU A 37 -4.47 8.58 0.38
CA LEU A 37 -3.97 7.30 0.87
C LEU A 37 -4.01 6.26 -0.25
N CYS A 38 -3.17 5.22 -0.13
CA CYS A 38 -3.33 3.99 -0.89
C CYS A 38 -4.05 2.96 -0.01
N LEU A 39 -5.24 2.56 -0.42
CA LEU A 39 -5.96 1.48 0.23
C LEU A 39 -5.37 0.14 -0.23
N THR A 40 -4.45 -0.39 0.54
CA THR A 40 -3.76 -1.67 0.29
C THR A 40 -4.42 -2.80 1.08
N GLU A 41 -5.74 -2.95 0.97
CA GLU A 41 -6.44 -4.01 1.70
C GLU A 41 -5.82 -5.38 1.42
N HIS A 42 -5.77 -6.24 2.43
CA HIS A 42 -5.22 -7.58 2.26
C HIS A 42 -5.96 -8.36 1.17
N PHE A 43 -5.25 -8.97 0.24
CA PHE A 43 -5.82 -9.69 -0.91
C PHE A 43 -6.76 -10.84 -0.51
N ASN A 44 -6.52 -11.44 0.65
CA ASN A 44 -7.31 -12.54 1.20
C ASN A 44 -8.27 -12.11 2.33
N THR A 45 -8.61 -10.82 2.39
CA THR A 45 -9.61 -10.32 3.33
C THR A 45 -11.01 -10.80 2.95
N LEU A 46 -11.84 -11.08 3.93
CA LEU A 46 -13.26 -11.40 3.71
C LEU A 46 -13.97 -10.21 3.07
N GLY A 47 -14.58 -10.42 1.90
CA GLY A 47 -15.35 -9.38 1.20
C GLY A 47 -14.47 -8.30 0.55
N PHE A 48 -13.32 -8.64 -0.01
CA PHE A 48 -12.47 -7.70 -0.76
C PHE A 48 -13.26 -6.99 -1.87
N ASP A 49 -14.05 -7.74 -2.62
CA ASP A 49 -14.96 -7.23 -3.65
C ASP A 49 -16.04 -6.29 -3.11
N GLN A 50 -16.54 -6.54 -1.89
CA GLN A 50 -17.52 -5.68 -1.22
C GLN A 50 -16.89 -4.33 -0.84
N VAL A 51 -15.63 -4.32 -0.38
CA VAL A 51 -14.89 -3.07 -0.08
C VAL A 51 -14.82 -2.22 -1.33
N TYR A 52 -14.25 -2.74 -2.41
CA TYR A 52 -14.06 -1.97 -3.64
C TYR A 52 -15.36 -1.66 -4.38
N GLY A 53 -16.35 -2.59 -4.37
CA GLY A 53 -17.68 -2.33 -4.90
C GLY A 53 -18.35 -1.14 -4.22
N TYR A 54 -18.31 -1.09 -2.89
CA TYR A 54 -18.82 0.04 -2.13
C TYR A 54 -18.11 1.36 -2.46
N LEU A 55 -16.79 1.36 -2.56
CA LEU A 55 -16.03 2.56 -2.87
C LEU A 55 -16.35 3.10 -4.26
N LEU A 56 -16.46 2.22 -5.25
CA LEU A 56 -16.80 2.57 -6.63
C LEU A 56 -18.23 3.10 -6.76
N ASP A 57 -19.17 2.57 -5.98
CA ASP A 57 -20.56 3.02 -5.99
C ASP A 57 -20.73 4.36 -5.27
N LYS A 58 -19.92 4.61 -4.24
CA LYS A 58 -20.11 5.76 -3.35
C LYS A 58 -19.30 6.98 -3.78
N TYR A 59 -18.03 6.79 -4.16
CA TYR A 59 -17.11 7.89 -4.32
C TYR A 59 -16.90 8.30 -5.78
N HIS A 60 -16.65 9.58 -5.98
CA HIS A 60 -16.45 10.14 -7.29
C HIS A 60 -15.11 9.72 -7.89
N ARG A 61 -15.10 9.32 -9.17
CA ARG A 61 -13.88 9.03 -9.91
C ARG A 61 -13.15 10.33 -10.27
N ASP A 62 -11.84 10.38 -9.95
CA ASP A 62 -10.95 11.48 -10.32
C ASP A 62 -9.61 10.92 -10.82
N GLY A 63 -9.43 10.90 -12.12
CA GLY A 63 -8.30 10.21 -12.76
C GLY A 63 -8.32 8.69 -12.47
N ASP A 64 -7.25 8.16 -11.92
CA ASP A 64 -7.12 6.75 -11.53
C ASP A 64 -7.61 6.50 -10.09
N THR A 65 -8.07 7.55 -9.39
CA THR A 65 -8.40 7.52 -7.97
C THR A 65 -9.88 7.71 -7.70
N LEU A 66 -10.30 7.47 -6.47
CA LEU A 66 -11.62 7.82 -5.94
C LEU A 66 -11.49 9.00 -4.98
N LEU A 67 -12.41 9.95 -5.04
CA LEU A 67 -12.41 11.14 -4.20
C LEU A 67 -13.62 11.10 -3.26
N THR A 68 -13.35 11.14 -1.95
CA THR A 68 -14.42 11.21 -0.94
C THR A 68 -15.05 12.61 -0.90
N ASP A 69 -16.26 12.72 -0.34
CA ASP A 69 -16.95 14.01 -0.17
C ASP A 69 -16.15 15.01 0.68
N GLN A 70 -15.25 14.51 1.51
CA GLN A 70 -14.37 15.34 2.36
C GLN A 70 -13.06 15.73 1.66
N GLY A 71 -12.87 15.31 0.40
CA GLY A 71 -11.68 15.63 -0.39
C GLY A 71 -10.45 14.76 -0.04
N LEU A 72 -10.64 13.56 0.51
CA LEU A 72 -9.58 12.56 0.62
C LEU A 72 -9.51 11.77 -0.70
N ARG A 73 -8.32 11.68 -1.28
CA ARG A 73 -8.04 10.90 -2.48
C ARG A 73 -7.66 9.48 -2.12
N ILE A 74 -8.30 8.48 -2.72
CA ILE A 74 -8.03 7.06 -2.48
C ILE A 74 -7.42 6.47 -3.75
N PHE A 75 -6.15 6.09 -3.69
CA PHE A 75 -5.52 5.21 -4.66
C PHE A 75 -5.89 3.77 -4.33
N ALA A 76 -6.27 3.01 -5.33
CA ALA A 76 -6.57 1.59 -5.14
C ALA A 76 -5.29 0.76 -5.10
N GLY A 77 -5.25 -0.20 -4.21
CA GLY A 77 -4.12 -1.10 -4.03
C GLY A 77 -4.51 -2.41 -3.38
N MET A 78 -3.51 -3.24 -3.15
CA MET A 78 -3.69 -4.53 -2.50
C MET A 78 -2.39 -4.94 -1.83
N GLU A 79 -2.50 -5.52 -0.63
CA GLU A 79 -1.39 -6.17 0.06
C GLU A 79 -1.51 -7.69 -0.10
N THR A 80 -0.48 -8.31 -0.68
CA THR A 80 -0.47 -9.74 -1.04
C THR A 80 0.64 -10.48 -0.33
N ASP A 81 0.28 -11.54 0.39
CA ASP A 81 1.26 -12.48 0.99
C ASP A 81 1.98 -13.27 -0.12
N ILE A 82 3.28 -13.56 0.07
CA ILE A 82 4.07 -14.41 -0.82
C ILE A 82 4.51 -15.70 -0.14
N ALA A 83 4.77 -16.75 -0.93
CA ALA A 83 5.15 -18.07 -0.43
C ALA A 83 6.45 -18.05 0.39
N GLU A 84 7.39 -17.19 0.06
CA GLU A 84 8.66 -17.02 0.78
C GLU A 84 8.46 -16.36 2.16
N GLY A 85 7.31 -15.74 2.39
CA GLY A 85 6.99 -14.92 3.57
C GLY A 85 7.32 -13.44 3.37
N GLY A 86 6.36 -12.60 3.71
CA GLY A 86 6.38 -11.16 3.52
C GLY A 86 5.21 -10.69 2.67
N HIS A 87 5.06 -9.38 2.55
CA HIS A 87 3.93 -8.76 1.86
C HIS A 87 4.40 -7.89 0.70
N ILE A 88 3.71 -8.02 -0.42
CA ILE A 88 3.91 -7.20 -1.61
C ILE A 88 2.71 -6.30 -1.77
N LEU A 89 2.97 -5.01 -1.91
CA LEU A 89 1.97 -3.99 -2.20
C LEU A 89 1.87 -3.80 -3.71
N CYS A 90 0.66 -3.67 -4.23
CA CYS A 90 0.47 -3.14 -5.58
C CYS A 90 -0.52 -1.98 -5.55
N MET A 91 -0.36 -1.04 -6.48
CA MET A 91 -1.22 0.13 -6.67
C MET A 91 -1.55 0.28 -8.14
N GLY A 92 -2.82 0.47 -8.45
CA GLY A 92 -3.32 0.63 -9.82
C GLY A 92 -4.69 1.28 -9.86
N VAL A 93 -5.38 1.16 -10.99
CA VAL A 93 -6.77 1.58 -11.07
C VAL A 93 -7.67 0.56 -10.35
N PRO A 94 -8.80 0.98 -9.74
CA PRO A 94 -9.65 0.08 -8.94
C PRO A 94 -10.09 -1.18 -9.68
N GLU A 95 -10.39 -1.07 -10.97
CA GLU A 95 -10.85 -2.18 -11.81
C GLU A 95 -9.75 -3.25 -12.00
N GLU A 96 -8.49 -2.82 -12.21
CA GLU A 96 -7.36 -3.75 -12.31
C GLU A 96 -7.05 -4.41 -10.96
N ILE A 97 -7.15 -3.68 -9.85
CA ILE A 97 -6.99 -4.24 -8.50
C ILE A 97 -8.06 -5.29 -8.20
N LEU A 98 -9.32 -5.05 -8.57
CA LEU A 98 -10.40 -6.04 -8.44
C LEU A 98 -10.15 -7.28 -9.30
N GLU A 99 -9.73 -7.11 -10.54
CA GLU A 99 -9.46 -8.25 -11.44
C GLU A 99 -8.24 -9.06 -10.95
N LEU A 100 -7.18 -8.40 -10.50
CA LEU A 100 -6.03 -9.05 -9.87
C LEU A 100 -6.44 -9.87 -8.65
N ASN A 101 -7.26 -9.29 -7.74
CA ASN A 101 -7.74 -10.01 -6.57
C ASN A 101 -8.55 -11.26 -6.95
N LYS A 102 -9.39 -11.16 -7.97
CA LYS A 102 -10.17 -12.29 -8.49
C LYS A 102 -9.26 -13.38 -9.08
N ARG A 103 -8.22 -13.02 -9.81
CA ARG A 103 -7.24 -13.99 -10.34
C ARG A 103 -6.43 -14.66 -9.23
N LEU A 104 -6.24 -14.00 -8.10
CA LEU A 104 -5.57 -14.54 -6.92
C LEU A 104 -6.48 -15.41 -6.04
N GLU A 105 -7.76 -15.61 -6.38
CA GLU A 105 -8.70 -16.42 -5.57
C GLU A 105 -8.17 -17.82 -5.21
N PRO A 106 -7.52 -18.59 -6.15
CA PRO A 106 -6.93 -19.89 -5.80
C PRO A 106 -5.73 -19.84 -4.87
N HIS A 107 -5.20 -18.64 -4.61
CA HIS A 107 -3.95 -18.41 -3.89
C HIS A 107 -4.14 -17.65 -2.56
N LYS A 108 -5.36 -17.64 -2.00
CA LYS A 108 -5.68 -16.91 -0.76
C LYS A 108 -5.36 -17.65 0.52
N GLU A 109 -5.08 -18.93 0.46
CA GLU A 109 -4.69 -19.74 1.61
C GLU A 109 -3.15 -19.84 1.72
N LYS A 110 -2.64 -19.94 2.95
CA LYS A 110 -1.20 -19.86 3.24
C LYS A 110 -0.34 -20.86 2.46
N ASP A 111 -0.82 -22.05 2.24
CA ASP A 111 -0.14 -23.15 1.51
C ASP A 111 -0.28 -23.03 -0.02
N THR A 112 -1.05 -22.05 -0.49
CA THR A 112 -1.25 -21.77 -1.93
C THR A 112 -0.71 -20.41 -2.36
N PHE A 113 -0.10 -19.64 -1.46
CA PHE A 113 0.48 -18.33 -1.81
C PHE A 113 1.46 -18.47 -2.97
N LEU A 114 1.41 -17.54 -3.91
CA LEU A 114 2.35 -17.50 -5.02
C LEU A 114 3.76 -17.14 -4.54
N PRO A 115 4.82 -17.76 -5.08
CA PRO A 115 6.16 -17.22 -4.97
C PRO A 115 6.21 -15.80 -5.58
N PHE A 116 7.09 -14.94 -5.05
CA PHE A 116 7.22 -13.56 -5.51
C PHE A 116 7.36 -13.45 -7.04
N GLU A 117 8.20 -14.29 -7.65
CA GLU A 117 8.42 -14.31 -9.10
C GLU A 117 7.10 -14.49 -9.87
N LYS A 118 6.26 -15.43 -9.46
CA LYS A 118 4.97 -15.72 -10.11
C LYS A 118 3.93 -14.63 -9.85
N LEU A 119 3.93 -14.07 -8.64
CA LEU A 119 3.08 -12.94 -8.32
C LEU A 119 3.46 -11.72 -9.17
N ARG A 120 4.77 -11.46 -9.31
CA ARG A 120 5.25 -10.33 -10.13
C ARG A 120 4.97 -10.53 -11.62
N ASP A 121 5.09 -11.78 -12.14
CA ASP A 121 4.70 -12.10 -13.51
C ASP A 121 3.22 -11.80 -13.75
N LEU A 122 2.36 -12.12 -12.76
CA LEU A 122 0.92 -11.79 -12.83
C LEU A 122 0.69 -10.28 -12.83
N PHE A 123 1.39 -9.53 -11.97
CA PHE A 123 1.24 -8.08 -11.87
C PHE A 123 1.74 -7.37 -13.15
N ASP A 124 2.75 -7.91 -13.84
CA ASP A 124 3.27 -7.37 -15.10
C ASP A 124 2.24 -7.40 -16.27
N GLU A 125 1.16 -8.16 -16.12
CA GLU A 125 0.06 -8.15 -17.10
C GLU A 125 -0.84 -6.90 -16.96
N TYR A 126 -0.65 -6.07 -15.92
CA TYR A 126 -1.49 -4.92 -15.55
C TYR A 126 -0.66 -3.65 -15.39
N HIS A 127 -1.33 -2.49 -15.37
CA HIS A 127 -0.69 -1.19 -15.19
C HIS A 127 -0.59 -0.82 -13.69
N VAL A 128 0.10 -1.67 -12.93
CA VAL A 128 0.29 -1.46 -11.49
C VAL A 128 1.75 -1.17 -11.15
N ILE A 129 1.97 -0.37 -10.12
CA ILE A 129 3.28 -0.24 -9.47
C ILE A 129 3.34 -1.19 -8.28
N VAL A 130 4.51 -1.78 -8.04
CA VAL A 130 4.67 -2.90 -7.09
C VAL A 130 5.77 -2.61 -6.10
N GLY A 131 5.47 -2.68 -4.82
CA GLY A 131 6.43 -2.42 -3.75
C GLY A 131 6.49 -3.53 -2.70
N ALA A 132 7.54 -3.50 -1.88
CA ALA A 132 7.64 -4.35 -0.71
C ALA A 132 7.02 -3.68 0.51
N GLY A 133 5.98 -4.27 1.08
CA GLY A 133 5.39 -3.87 2.36
C GLY A 133 6.33 -4.25 3.50
N HIS A 134 6.64 -3.29 4.41
CA HIS A 134 7.46 -3.52 5.62
C HIS A 134 8.55 -4.61 5.46
N PRO A 135 9.52 -4.43 4.55
CA PRO A 135 10.40 -5.51 4.04
C PRO A 135 11.25 -6.18 5.11
N PHE A 136 11.48 -5.53 6.24
CA PHE A 136 12.32 -6.03 7.33
C PHE A 136 11.55 -6.50 8.56
N ARG A 137 10.22 -6.58 8.46
CA ARG A 137 9.38 -7.08 9.57
C ARG A 137 9.72 -8.51 9.92
N GLU A 138 9.74 -8.81 11.21
CA GLU A 138 10.00 -10.16 11.72
C GLU A 138 9.02 -11.18 11.09
N GLY A 139 9.54 -12.32 10.65
CA GLY A 139 8.78 -13.35 9.95
C GLY A 139 8.61 -13.12 8.44
N GLY A 140 9.04 -11.97 7.93
CA GLY A 140 9.13 -11.70 6.48
C GLY A 140 10.52 -12.04 5.94
N HIS A 141 10.61 -12.48 4.67
CA HIS A 141 11.85 -12.89 4.02
C HIS A 141 12.15 -12.11 2.74
N ILE A 142 11.49 -10.97 2.51
CA ILE A 142 11.68 -10.16 1.30
C ILE A 142 13.17 -9.83 1.03
N PRO A 143 13.98 -9.38 2.01
CA PRO A 143 15.39 -9.07 1.75
C PRO A 143 16.25 -10.29 1.39
N GLN A 144 15.72 -11.50 1.52
CA GLN A 144 16.40 -12.76 1.19
C GLN A 144 16.08 -13.25 -0.22
N LEU A 145 15.14 -12.59 -0.91
CA LEU A 145 14.85 -12.88 -2.31
C LEU A 145 16.09 -12.65 -3.18
N PRO A 146 16.25 -13.40 -4.28
CA PRO A 146 17.30 -13.15 -5.26
C PRO A 146 17.32 -11.69 -5.73
N LEU A 147 18.51 -11.13 -5.91
CA LEU A 147 18.67 -9.71 -6.27
C LEU A 147 17.95 -9.33 -7.57
N GLU A 148 17.92 -10.24 -8.55
CA GLU A 148 17.18 -10.07 -9.79
C GLU A 148 15.66 -9.98 -9.58
N GLN A 149 15.13 -10.64 -8.57
CA GLN A 149 13.72 -10.53 -8.19
C GLN A 149 13.46 -9.22 -7.45
N LEU A 150 14.31 -8.85 -6.49
CA LEU A 150 14.22 -7.57 -5.77
C LEU A 150 14.25 -6.36 -6.71
N ARG A 151 15.02 -6.42 -7.81
CA ARG A 151 15.07 -5.39 -8.84
C ARG A 151 13.78 -5.22 -9.65
N ARG A 152 12.82 -6.12 -9.49
CA ARG A 152 11.48 -5.98 -10.09
C ARG A 152 10.51 -5.18 -9.21
N LEU A 153 10.94 -4.76 -8.01
CA LEU A 153 10.17 -3.85 -7.17
C LEU A 153 10.30 -2.41 -7.68
N ASP A 154 9.21 -1.65 -7.57
CA ASP A 154 9.13 -0.24 -7.95
C ASP A 154 9.36 0.69 -6.76
N PHE A 155 9.11 0.23 -5.52
CA PHE A 155 9.31 1.01 -4.30
C PHE A 155 9.43 0.13 -3.04
N LEU A 156 9.85 0.74 -1.93
CA LEU A 156 9.83 0.13 -0.59
C LEU A 156 8.94 0.93 0.35
N ASP A 157 8.22 0.24 1.22
CA ASP A 157 7.41 0.81 2.29
C ASP A 157 8.25 1.00 3.56
N LEU A 158 8.51 2.25 3.94
CA LEU A 158 9.01 2.61 5.27
C LEU A 158 7.83 2.61 6.23
N ASN A 159 7.66 1.53 6.94
CA ASN A 159 6.42 1.23 7.66
C ASN A 159 6.35 1.83 9.05
N GLY A 160 5.20 2.46 9.37
CA GLY A 160 4.98 3.14 10.65
C GLY A 160 5.03 2.22 11.87
N LYS A 161 4.52 0.99 11.77
CA LYS A 161 4.60 0.02 12.88
C LYS A 161 6.04 -0.41 13.17
N ASP A 162 6.84 -0.61 12.12
CA ASP A 162 8.25 -0.99 12.26
C ASP A 162 9.09 0.19 12.77
N ILE A 163 8.77 1.42 12.34
CA ILE A 163 9.34 2.66 12.89
C ILE A 163 9.04 2.79 14.40
N ALA A 164 7.82 2.50 14.82
CA ALA A 164 7.47 2.54 16.24
C ALA A 164 8.21 1.48 17.09
N ALA A 165 8.58 0.34 16.48
CA ALA A 165 9.35 -0.70 17.15
C ALA A 165 10.84 -0.36 17.24
N ASP A 166 11.48 0.04 16.13
CA ASP A 166 12.89 0.48 16.07
C ASP A 166 13.08 1.42 14.88
N ARG A 167 12.95 2.72 15.13
CA ARG A 167 13.09 3.75 14.09
C ARG A 167 14.44 3.71 13.40
N ALA A 168 15.52 3.69 14.18
CA ALA A 168 16.88 3.81 13.62
C ALA A 168 17.24 2.61 12.72
N ALA A 169 16.91 1.40 13.16
CA ALA A 169 17.16 0.20 12.36
C ALA A 169 16.28 0.15 11.12
N THR A 170 15.00 0.54 11.23
CA THR A 170 14.04 0.51 10.12
C THR A 170 14.43 1.53 9.04
N GLU A 171 14.68 2.79 9.41
CA GLU A 171 15.14 3.83 8.47
C GLU A 171 16.43 3.42 7.76
N LYS A 172 17.41 2.91 8.53
CA LYS A 172 18.70 2.48 7.98
C LYS A 172 18.54 1.35 6.98
N LYS A 173 17.93 0.24 7.39
CA LYS A 173 17.81 -0.98 6.56
C LYS A 173 17.00 -0.73 5.29
N THR A 174 15.84 -0.04 5.43
CA THR A 174 14.99 0.27 4.27
C THR A 174 15.68 1.25 3.32
N GLY A 175 16.35 2.26 3.86
CA GLY A 175 17.12 3.22 3.05
C GLY A 175 18.34 2.59 2.34
N GLU A 176 19.05 1.66 2.99
CA GLU A 176 20.16 0.92 2.37
C GLU A 176 19.67 0.01 1.24
N LEU A 177 18.54 -0.69 1.45
CA LEU A 177 17.95 -1.54 0.41
C LEU A 177 17.45 -0.69 -0.78
N GLY A 178 16.77 0.44 -0.52
CA GLY A 178 16.32 1.35 -1.58
C GLY A 178 17.49 1.87 -2.44
N LYS A 179 18.61 2.24 -1.80
CA LYS A 179 19.83 2.65 -2.50
C LYS A 179 20.45 1.52 -3.31
N LEU A 180 20.48 0.30 -2.75
CA LEU A 180 21.03 -0.88 -3.44
C LEU A 180 20.24 -1.22 -4.71
N LEU A 181 18.92 -1.06 -4.66
CA LEU A 181 18.00 -1.38 -5.74
C LEU A 181 17.77 -0.20 -6.70
N ASP A 182 18.20 1.00 -6.31
CA ASP A 182 17.94 2.28 -7.02
C ASP A 182 16.43 2.55 -7.19
N ILE A 183 15.66 2.30 -6.13
CA ILE A 183 14.20 2.51 -6.10
C ILE A 183 13.78 3.43 -4.96
N PRO A 184 12.66 4.17 -5.09
CA PRO A 184 12.16 5.06 -4.06
C PRO A 184 11.72 4.32 -2.79
N VAL A 185 11.90 4.99 -1.64
CA VAL A 185 11.32 4.60 -0.36
C VAL A 185 10.20 5.57 -0.05
N VAL A 186 8.99 5.07 0.20
CA VAL A 186 7.80 5.85 0.56
C VAL A 186 7.26 5.42 1.92
N ALA A 187 6.40 6.21 2.53
CA ALA A 187 5.92 5.97 3.88
C ALA A 187 4.52 5.35 3.90
N GLY A 188 4.34 4.28 4.66
CA GLY A 188 3.06 3.64 4.93
C GLY A 188 2.85 3.38 6.42
N SER A 189 1.66 3.71 6.96
CA SER A 189 1.36 3.47 8.37
C SER A 189 0.99 2.02 8.69
N ASP A 190 0.50 1.28 7.71
CA ASP A 190 -0.12 -0.05 7.88
C ASP A 190 -1.30 0.02 8.87
N THR A 191 -2.09 1.09 8.72
CA THR A 191 -3.14 1.41 9.67
C THR A 191 -4.36 0.50 9.51
N HIS A 192 -4.86 0.04 10.65
CA HIS A 192 -6.17 -0.58 10.79
C HIS A 192 -7.04 0.23 11.76
N GLN A 193 -6.48 1.23 12.42
CA GLN A 193 -7.14 2.05 13.44
C GLN A 193 -6.80 3.52 13.24
N ALA A 194 -7.78 4.39 13.41
CA ALA A 194 -7.68 5.83 13.13
C ALA A 194 -6.49 6.54 13.80
N VAL A 195 -6.12 6.12 15.01
CA VAL A 195 -5.00 6.71 15.78
C VAL A 195 -3.63 6.56 15.10
N GLN A 196 -3.51 5.70 14.11
CA GLN A 196 -2.27 5.46 13.38
C GLN A 196 -2.08 6.41 12.19
N TYR A 197 -3.14 7.08 11.73
CA TYR A 197 -3.03 8.05 10.65
C TYR A 197 -2.16 9.24 11.03
N GLY A 198 -1.32 9.67 10.09
CA GLY A 198 -0.42 10.80 10.29
C GLY A 198 0.85 10.48 11.09
N CYS A 199 1.00 9.24 11.65
CA CYS A 199 2.23 8.85 12.35
C CYS A 199 3.44 8.82 11.40
N ILE A 200 3.20 8.48 10.15
CA ILE A 200 4.18 8.56 9.05
C ILE A 200 3.44 8.89 7.75
N ARG A 201 4.07 9.66 6.85
CA ARG A 201 3.51 10.00 5.55
C ARG A 201 4.58 10.42 4.56
N THR A 202 4.24 10.40 3.28
CA THR A 202 5.05 10.96 2.19
C THR A 202 4.47 12.29 1.75
N ASP A 203 5.27 13.36 1.81
CA ASP A 203 4.88 14.73 1.43
C ASP A 203 5.39 15.03 0.02
N PHE A 204 4.52 14.91 -1.00
CA PHE A 204 4.82 15.26 -2.38
C PHE A 204 4.72 16.76 -2.62
N THR A 205 5.59 17.27 -3.47
CA THR A 205 5.60 18.70 -3.87
C THR A 205 4.43 19.05 -4.78
N LYS A 206 3.82 18.06 -5.44
CA LYS A 206 2.73 18.21 -6.41
C LYS A 206 1.59 17.24 -6.08
N GLU A 207 0.36 17.64 -6.35
CA GLU A 207 -0.78 16.75 -6.34
C GLU A 207 -0.83 15.93 -7.63
N THR A 208 -1.20 14.67 -7.50
CA THR A 208 -1.43 13.76 -8.62
C THR A 208 -2.71 12.96 -8.37
N ASN A 209 -3.40 12.59 -9.44
CA ASN A 209 -4.57 11.71 -9.43
C ASN A 209 -4.42 10.52 -10.39
N ARG A 210 -3.21 10.33 -10.91
CA ARG A 210 -2.87 9.19 -11.76
C ARG A 210 -1.71 8.40 -11.17
N VAL A 211 -1.80 7.07 -11.24
CA VAL A 211 -0.77 6.16 -10.72
C VAL A 211 0.58 6.38 -11.43
N ALA A 212 0.55 6.54 -12.76
CA ALA A 212 1.77 6.80 -13.53
C ALA A 212 2.45 8.13 -13.13
N ASP A 213 1.67 9.21 -12.96
CA ASP A 213 2.20 10.52 -12.55
C ASP A 213 2.79 10.44 -11.12
N LEU A 214 2.12 9.74 -10.21
CA LEU A 214 2.62 9.51 -8.85
C LEU A 214 3.96 8.77 -8.88
N TYR A 215 4.08 7.74 -9.71
CA TYR A 215 5.31 6.97 -9.85
C TYR A 215 6.45 7.83 -10.42
N GLU A 216 6.18 8.71 -11.38
CA GLU A 216 7.18 9.67 -11.87
C GLU A 216 7.65 10.65 -10.78
N GLU A 217 6.75 11.12 -9.90
CA GLU A 217 7.13 11.95 -8.74
C GLU A 217 8.01 11.15 -7.75
N MET A 218 7.68 9.88 -7.51
CA MET A 218 8.47 8.98 -6.67
C MET A 218 9.87 8.77 -7.24
N LYS A 219 10.01 8.38 -8.51
CA LYS A 219 11.31 8.17 -9.18
C LYS A 219 12.16 9.42 -9.22
N ALA A 220 11.55 10.56 -9.39
CA ALA A 220 12.24 11.84 -9.42
C ALA A 220 12.65 12.35 -8.02
N GLY A 221 12.26 11.66 -6.94
CA GLY A 221 12.58 12.06 -5.58
C GLY A 221 11.92 13.40 -5.16
N ARG A 222 10.80 13.78 -5.79
CA ARG A 222 10.11 15.05 -5.50
C ARG A 222 9.15 14.94 -4.32
N TYR A 223 9.64 14.37 -3.25
CA TYR A 223 8.90 14.19 -1.99
C TYR A 223 9.85 14.19 -0.79
N SER A 224 9.29 14.25 0.41
CA SER A 224 9.98 13.98 1.66
C SER A 224 9.13 13.07 2.55
N ILE A 225 9.77 12.29 3.41
CA ILE A 225 9.05 11.50 4.40
C ILE A 225 8.98 12.28 5.71
N LYS A 226 7.82 12.27 6.34
CA LYS A 226 7.58 12.83 7.68
C LYS A 226 7.18 11.72 8.62
N ILE A 227 7.85 11.67 9.76
CA ILE A 227 7.58 10.75 10.87
C ILE A 227 7.22 11.61 12.06
N SER A 228 6.10 11.31 12.71
CA SER A 228 5.67 11.97 13.93
C SER A 228 6.63 11.66 15.09
N ASP A 229 6.82 12.62 15.99
CA ASP A 229 7.66 12.46 17.19
C ASP A 229 6.89 11.86 18.39
N TYR A 230 5.79 11.14 18.16
CA TYR A 230 4.99 10.50 19.21
C TYR A 230 5.55 9.15 19.63
#